data_95328a94fc541361f7c3ead15963b255
#
_entry.id   95328a94fc541361f7c3ead15963b255
#
_cell.length_a   1.000
_cell.length_b   1.000
_cell.length_c   1.000
_cell.angle_alpha   90.00
_cell.angle_beta   90.00
_cell.angle_gamma   90.00
#
_symmetry.space_group_name_H-M   'P 1'
#
loop_
_entity.id
_entity.type
_entity.pdbx_description
1 polymer ?
#
loop_
_entity_poly.entity_id
_entity_poly.type
_entity_poly.pdbx_seq_one_letter_code
_entity_poly.pdbx_strand_id
1 'polypeptide(L)'
;MPLPQKQVYTSEDYWNLPEGQRAELINGKLYAMAPPNRIHQRLVHQLDKLIGNYIDSNKGTCEVYPAPFAVNLTANDKVWVEPDISVICDKDKLSDRGCEGAPDWIIEILSPSSIRTDCAIKLFTQTSHIDLTYAP
;
A
#
# COMPACT_ATOMS: atom_id res chain seq x y z
N MET A 1 -18.26 -8.74 7.40
CA MET A 1 -18.63 -7.78 8.45
C MET A 1 -18.52 -6.37 7.90
N PRO A 2 -19.57 -5.57 8.04
CA PRO A 2 -19.50 -4.20 7.53
C PRO A 2 -18.51 -3.35 8.33
N LEU A 3 -17.91 -2.36 7.67
CA LEU A 3 -17.05 -1.40 8.33
C LEU A 3 -17.88 -0.49 9.25
N PRO A 4 -17.26 0.05 10.31
CA PRO A 4 -17.96 1.00 11.18
C PRO A 4 -18.52 2.18 10.38
N GLN A 5 -19.65 2.70 10.82
CA GLN A 5 -20.28 3.86 10.18
C GLN A 5 -19.90 5.13 10.92
N LYS A 6 -19.04 5.93 10.29
CA LYS A 6 -18.63 7.24 10.80
C LYS A 6 -18.56 8.24 9.67
N GLN A 7 -18.63 9.52 10.00
CA GLN A 7 -18.48 10.58 9.00
C GLN A 7 -17.01 10.80 8.64
N VAL A 8 -16.10 10.73 9.62
CA VAL A 8 -14.66 10.90 9.44
C VAL A 8 -13.93 9.87 10.26
N TYR A 9 -13.01 9.16 9.63
CA TYR A 9 -12.17 8.14 10.28
C TYR A 9 -10.76 8.65 10.49
N THR A 10 -10.09 8.10 11.50
CA THR A 10 -8.72 8.49 11.89
C THR A 10 -7.79 7.28 11.82
N SER A 11 -6.50 7.51 12.05
CA SER A 11 -5.52 6.42 12.19
C SER A 11 -5.93 5.41 13.26
N GLU A 12 -6.48 5.87 14.36
CA GLU A 12 -6.94 4.97 15.42
C GLU A 12 -8.03 4.03 14.90
N ASP A 13 -8.97 4.53 14.13
CA ASP A 13 -10.00 3.70 13.50
C ASP A 13 -9.40 2.67 12.56
N TYR A 14 -8.40 3.07 11.76
CA TYR A 14 -7.71 2.16 10.85
C TYR A 14 -7.02 1.02 11.62
N TRP A 15 -6.27 1.35 12.68
CA TRP A 15 -5.54 0.35 13.46
C TRP A 15 -6.44 -0.51 14.33
N ASN A 16 -7.67 -0.07 14.59
CA ASN A 16 -8.65 -0.81 15.39
C ASN A 16 -9.68 -1.57 14.54
N LEU A 17 -9.45 -1.70 13.24
CA LEU A 17 -10.33 -2.51 12.40
C LEU A 17 -10.43 -3.93 12.94
N PRO A 18 -11.62 -4.57 12.83
CA PRO A 18 -11.79 -5.96 13.26
C PRO A 18 -10.80 -6.88 12.56
N GLU A 19 -10.37 -7.91 13.28
CA GLU A 19 -9.48 -8.93 12.73
C GLU A 19 -10.05 -9.50 11.44
N GLY A 20 -9.20 -9.67 10.43
CA GLY A 20 -9.61 -10.20 9.14
C GLY A 20 -10.16 -9.15 8.18
N GLN A 21 -10.40 -7.91 8.62
CA GLN A 21 -10.81 -6.84 7.74
C GLN A 21 -9.61 -5.99 7.32
N ARG A 22 -9.51 -5.74 6.03
CA ARG A 22 -8.50 -4.85 5.45
C ARG A 22 -9.16 -3.67 4.79
N ALA A 23 -8.63 -2.49 5.03
CA ALA A 23 -9.09 -1.26 4.39
C ALA A 23 -7.93 -0.29 4.28
N GLU A 24 -8.09 0.70 3.42
CA GLU A 24 -7.18 1.85 3.35
C GLU A 24 -7.92 3.07 3.88
N LEU A 25 -7.21 3.92 4.60
CA LEU A 25 -7.72 5.20 5.09
C LEU A 25 -7.19 6.31 4.18
N ILE A 26 -8.10 7.03 3.52
CA ILE A 26 -7.71 8.10 2.60
C ILE A 26 -8.59 9.32 2.90
N ASN A 27 -7.96 10.36 3.40
CA ASN A 27 -8.62 11.64 3.73
C ASN A 27 -9.89 11.45 4.58
N GLY A 28 -9.78 10.62 5.61
CA GLY A 28 -10.85 10.40 6.57
C GLY A 28 -11.91 9.40 6.13
N LYS A 29 -11.70 8.71 5.01
CA LYS A 29 -12.63 7.67 4.51
C LYS A 29 -11.93 6.31 4.50
N LEU A 30 -12.65 5.27 4.91
CA LEU A 30 -12.17 3.90 4.85
C LEU A 30 -12.68 3.21 3.59
N TYR A 31 -11.76 2.66 2.83
CA TYR A 31 -12.04 1.90 1.61
C TYR A 31 -11.69 0.43 1.83
N ALA A 32 -12.72 -0.43 1.85
CA ALA A 32 -12.50 -1.86 2.06
C ALA A 32 -11.69 -2.45 0.91
N MET A 33 -10.78 -3.36 1.25
CA MET A 33 -9.93 -4.06 0.29
C MET A 33 -10.44 -5.49 0.12
N ALA A 34 -10.58 -5.90 -1.14
CA ALA A 34 -10.92 -7.26 -1.48
C ALA A 34 -9.66 -8.11 -1.64
N PRO A 35 -9.73 -9.43 -1.38
CA PRO A 35 -8.60 -10.30 -1.67
C PRO A 35 -8.22 -10.23 -3.14
N PRO A 36 -6.92 -10.19 -3.46
CA PRO A 36 -6.47 -10.18 -4.86
C PRO A 36 -6.64 -11.55 -5.51
N ASN A 37 -6.67 -11.58 -6.82
CA ASN A 37 -6.69 -12.85 -7.55
C ASN A 37 -5.27 -13.44 -7.64
N ARG A 38 -5.18 -14.67 -8.16
CA ARG A 38 -3.91 -15.41 -8.25
C ARG A 38 -2.89 -14.71 -9.15
N ILE A 39 -3.32 -14.15 -10.28
CA ILE A 39 -2.41 -13.46 -11.22
C ILE A 39 -1.81 -12.23 -10.57
N HIS A 40 -2.62 -11.45 -9.87
CA HIS A 40 -2.15 -10.29 -9.11
C HIS A 40 -1.07 -10.70 -8.11
N GLN A 41 -1.32 -11.74 -7.31
CA GLN A 41 -0.37 -12.20 -6.30
C GLN A 41 0.90 -12.77 -6.93
N ARG A 42 0.80 -13.43 -8.07
CA ARG A 42 1.97 -13.92 -8.79
C ARG A 42 2.88 -12.76 -9.23
N LEU A 43 2.29 -11.68 -9.74
CA LEU A 43 3.03 -10.49 -10.14
C LEU A 43 3.68 -9.80 -8.94
N VAL A 44 2.97 -9.68 -7.84
CA VAL A 44 3.54 -9.13 -6.59
C VAL A 44 4.77 -9.94 -6.19
N HIS A 45 4.65 -11.26 -6.15
CA HIS A 45 5.75 -12.14 -5.78
C HIS A 45 6.95 -11.98 -6.71
N GLN A 46 6.72 -11.97 -8.03
CA GLN A 46 7.81 -11.84 -9.00
C GLN A 46 8.52 -10.50 -8.87
N LEU A 47 7.77 -9.41 -8.76
CA LEU A 47 8.36 -8.07 -8.65
C LEU A 47 9.08 -7.88 -7.32
N ASP A 48 8.50 -8.34 -6.23
CA ASP A 48 9.13 -8.27 -4.91
C ASP A 48 10.49 -9.00 -4.92
N LYS A 49 10.52 -10.19 -5.51
CA LYS A 49 11.74 -10.98 -5.63
C LYS A 49 12.78 -10.28 -6.49
N LEU A 50 12.38 -9.74 -7.64
CA LEU A 50 13.30 -9.06 -8.55
C LEU A 50 13.90 -7.81 -7.90
N ILE A 51 13.09 -7.02 -7.24
CA ILE A 51 13.54 -5.80 -6.56
C ILE A 51 14.44 -6.15 -5.38
N GLY A 52 14.03 -7.10 -4.55
CA GLY A 52 14.83 -7.55 -3.42
C GLY A 52 16.19 -8.10 -3.85
N ASN A 53 16.21 -8.93 -4.88
CA ASN A 53 17.46 -9.47 -5.42
C ASN A 53 18.36 -8.38 -5.99
N TYR A 54 17.79 -7.39 -6.66
CA TYR A 54 18.55 -6.26 -7.18
C TYR A 54 19.20 -5.46 -6.04
N ILE A 55 18.44 -5.14 -5.01
CA ILE A 55 18.95 -4.41 -3.85
C ILE A 55 20.12 -5.18 -3.22
N ASP A 56 19.93 -6.46 -2.98
CA ASP A 56 20.96 -7.31 -2.34
C ASP A 56 22.21 -7.45 -3.21
N SER A 57 22.04 -7.66 -4.51
CA SER A 57 23.17 -7.85 -5.44
C SER A 57 24.02 -6.61 -5.58
N ASN A 58 23.42 -5.43 -5.41
CA ASN A 58 24.10 -4.14 -5.51
C ASN A 58 24.50 -3.60 -4.13
N LYS A 59 24.36 -4.40 -3.08
CA LYS A 59 24.66 -4.01 -1.70
C LYS A 59 23.93 -2.73 -1.30
N GLY A 60 22.71 -2.57 -1.79
CA GLY A 60 21.87 -1.43 -1.48
C GLY A 60 21.35 -1.48 -0.06
N THR A 61 20.95 -0.31 0.45
CA THR A 61 20.43 -0.18 1.82
C THR A 61 18.93 -0.02 1.87
N CYS A 62 18.26 0.11 0.72
CA CYS A 62 16.81 0.21 0.67
C CYS A 62 16.16 -1.12 1.06
N GLU A 63 14.95 -1.05 1.57
CA GLU A 63 14.16 -2.24 1.91
C GLU A 63 12.91 -2.27 1.05
N VAL A 64 12.50 -3.47 0.65
CA VAL A 64 11.29 -3.69 -0.14
C VAL A 64 10.30 -4.53 0.66
N TYR A 65 9.04 -4.11 0.66
CA TYR A 65 7.97 -4.80 1.39
C TYR A 65 6.76 -5.00 0.48
N PRO A 66 6.29 -6.25 0.34
CA PRO A 66 5.02 -6.52 -0.32
C PRO A 66 3.85 -6.29 0.65
N ALA A 67 2.66 -6.08 0.12
CA ALA A 67 1.46 -5.99 0.93
C ALA A 67 1.17 -7.33 1.66
N PRO A 68 0.54 -7.32 2.84
CA PRO A 68 0.08 -6.12 3.53
C PRO A 68 1.22 -5.40 4.25
N PHE A 69 1.41 -4.13 3.95
CA PHE A 69 2.41 -3.28 4.58
C PHE A 69 1.84 -1.86 4.62
N ALA A 70 1.62 -1.36 5.83
CA ALA A 70 0.92 -0.09 6.02
C ALA A 70 1.84 1.10 5.79
N VAL A 71 1.35 2.09 5.06
CA VAL A 71 2.09 3.30 4.73
C VAL A 71 1.25 4.53 5.08
N ASN A 72 1.79 5.36 5.96
CA ASN A 72 1.21 6.66 6.31
C ASN A 72 1.79 7.72 5.38
N LEU A 73 1.20 7.86 4.18
CA LEU A 73 1.78 8.66 3.10
C LEU A 73 2.07 10.11 3.48
N THR A 74 1.18 10.73 4.21
CA THR A 74 1.28 12.15 4.53
C THR A 74 1.83 12.41 5.93
N ALA A 75 2.27 11.36 6.63
CA ALA A 75 2.81 11.41 8.00
C ALA A 75 1.86 12.12 8.97
N ASN A 76 0.55 11.94 8.77
CA ASN A 76 -0.49 12.52 9.61
C ASN A 76 -1.56 11.47 9.92
N ASP A 77 -2.69 11.91 10.48
CA ASP A 77 -3.75 11.03 10.96
C ASP A 77 -4.79 10.66 9.89
N LYS A 78 -4.57 11.03 8.64
CA LYS A 78 -5.61 10.98 7.61
C LYS A 78 -5.40 9.92 6.53
N VAL A 79 -4.19 9.39 6.38
CA VAL A 79 -3.88 8.50 5.25
C VAL A 79 -3.04 7.31 5.72
N TRP A 80 -3.63 6.12 5.60
CA TRP A 80 -2.92 4.85 5.73
C TRP A 80 -3.31 3.98 4.55
N VAL A 81 -2.36 3.69 3.68
CA VAL A 81 -2.58 2.85 2.51
C VAL A 81 -1.73 1.59 2.61
N GLU A 82 -2.07 0.58 1.82
CA GLU A 82 -1.34 -0.69 1.77
C GLU A 82 -0.97 -0.99 0.32
N PRO A 83 0.07 -0.33 -0.21
CA PRO A 83 0.48 -0.55 -1.60
C PRO A 83 0.91 -2.00 -1.82
N ASP A 84 0.79 -2.48 -3.05
CA ASP A 84 1.20 -3.83 -3.37
C ASP A 84 2.68 -4.07 -3.12
N ILE A 85 3.52 -3.10 -3.47
CA ILE A 85 4.95 -3.14 -3.17
C ILE A 85 5.41 -1.73 -2.80
N SER A 86 6.21 -1.64 -1.73
CA SER A 86 6.81 -0.38 -1.28
C SER A 86 8.31 -0.55 -1.12
N VAL A 87 9.08 0.43 -1.61
CA VAL A 87 10.53 0.47 -1.44
C VAL A 87 10.87 1.70 -0.61
N ILE A 88 11.59 1.50 0.49
CA ILE A 88 11.94 2.55 1.42
C ILE A 88 13.45 2.59 1.58
N CYS A 89 14.05 3.75 1.29
CA CYS A 89 15.49 3.96 1.42
C CYS A 89 15.83 4.77 2.67
N ASP A 90 14.93 5.61 3.13
CA ASP A 90 15.09 6.34 4.40
C ASP A 90 14.51 5.49 5.55
N LYS A 91 15.39 4.79 6.23
CA LYS A 91 14.98 3.88 7.31
C LYS A 91 14.42 4.59 8.53
N ASP A 92 14.62 5.89 8.66
CA ASP A 92 14.02 6.65 9.75
C ASP A 92 12.49 6.73 9.62
N LYS A 93 11.95 6.45 8.43
CA LYS A 93 10.50 6.35 8.23
C LYS A 93 9.92 5.02 8.68
N LEU A 94 10.75 4.01 8.93
CA LEU A 94 10.26 2.67 9.29
C LEU A 94 9.94 2.61 10.79
N SER A 95 8.80 2.02 11.12
CA SER A 95 8.36 1.76 12.49
C SER A 95 7.76 0.37 12.56
N ASP A 96 7.37 -0.05 13.76
CA ASP A 96 6.68 -1.34 13.92
C ASP A 96 5.37 -1.41 13.17
N ARG A 97 4.76 -0.27 12.88
CA ARG A 97 3.49 -0.20 12.13
C ARG A 97 3.69 -0.27 10.61
N GLY A 98 4.84 0.11 10.12
CA GLY A 98 5.13 0.15 8.69
C GLY A 98 5.98 1.35 8.32
N CYS A 99 5.53 2.15 7.35
CA CYS A 99 6.27 3.33 6.90
C CYS A 99 5.52 4.60 7.27
N GLU A 100 6.16 5.50 7.99
CA GLU A 100 5.58 6.78 8.37
C GLU A 100 6.17 7.88 7.52
N GLY A 101 5.51 8.16 6.43
CA GLY A 101 5.90 9.06 5.38
C GLY A 101 5.85 8.34 4.03
N ALA A 102 6.08 9.07 2.95
CA ALA A 102 6.03 8.50 1.61
C ALA A 102 7.25 7.60 1.36
N PRO A 103 7.04 6.37 0.88
CA PRO A 103 8.13 5.54 0.39
C PRO A 103 8.82 6.17 -0.82
N ASP A 104 10.02 5.68 -1.14
CA ASP A 104 10.75 6.15 -2.31
C ASP A 104 10.14 5.65 -3.60
N TRP A 105 9.52 4.47 -3.56
CA TRP A 105 8.90 3.86 -4.73
C TRP A 105 7.71 3.00 -4.29
N ILE A 106 6.59 3.17 -4.97
CA ILE A 106 5.39 2.36 -4.77
C ILE A 106 4.99 1.75 -6.10
N ILE A 107 4.68 0.46 -6.08
CA ILE A 107 4.16 -0.24 -7.24
C ILE A 107 2.77 -0.78 -6.89
N GLU A 108 1.80 -0.42 -7.73
CA GLU A 108 0.44 -0.92 -7.65
C GLU A 108 0.17 -1.79 -8.86
N ILE A 109 -0.32 -3.00 -8.63
CA ILE A 109 -0.72 -3.91 -9.70
C ILE A 109 -2.23 -3.82 -9.84
N LEU A 110 -2.68 -3.25 -10.96
CA LEU A 110 -4.09 -2.99 -11.17
C LEU A 110 -4.77 -4.16 -11.84
N SER A 111 -5.97 -4.49 -11.37
CA SER A 111 -6.86 -5.40 -12.07
C SER A 111 -7.93 -4.57 -12.79
N PRO A 112 -8.60 -5.13 -13.83
CA PRO A 112 -9.67 -4.40 -14.50
C PRO A 112 -10.77 -3.92 -13.56
N SER A 113 -11.05 -4.66 -12.50
CA SER A 113 -12.09 -4.31 -11.54
C SER A 113 -11.69 -3.22 -10.56
N SER A 114 -10.39 -2.99 -10.34
CA SER A 114 -9.89 -2.04 -9.33
C SER A 114 -9.27 -0.78 -9.93
N ILE A 115 -9.03 -0.73 -11.24
CA ILE A 115 -8.33 0.38 -11.89
C ILE A 115 -8.94 1.74 -11.50
N ARG A 116 -10.26 1.84 -11.55
CA ARG A 116 -10.93 3.11 -11.33
C ARG A 116 -10.70 3.63 -9.92
N THR A 117 -10.82 2.75 -8.91
CA THR A 117 -10.65 3.12 -7.51
C THR A 117 -9.18 3.40 -7.19
N ASP A 118 -8.30 2.48 -7.56
CA ASP A 118 -6.87 2.59 -7.23
C ASP A 118 -6.24 3.80 -7.90
N CYS A 119 -6.46 3.99 -9.19
CA CYS A 119 -5.88 5.13 -9.91
C CYS A 119 -6.49 6.46 -9.47
N ALA A 120 -7.82 6.54 -9.40
CA ALA A 120 -8.48 7.81 -9.10
C ALA A 120 -8.20 8.27 -7.67
N ILE A 121 -8.18 7.36 -6.71
CA ILE A 121 -8.00 7.71 -5.30
C ILE A 121 -6.51 7.88 -4.97
N LYS A 122 -5.69 6.91 -5.32
CA LYS A 122 -4.28 6.93 -4.91
C LYS A 122 -3.45 7.97 -5.66
N LEU A 123 -3.78 8.27 -6.92
CA LEU A 123 -3.07 9.30 -7.67
C LEU A 123 -3.21 10.69 -7.03
N PHE A 124 -4.32 10.97 -6.39
CA PHE A 124 -4.52 12.25 -5.69
C PHE A 124 -3.77 12.34 -4.37
N THR A 125 -3.35 11.21 -3.81
CA THR A 125 -2.69 11.17 -2.50
C THR A 125 -1.21 10.88 -2.57
N GLN A 126 -0.72 10.37 -3.70
CA GLN A 126 0.67 9.99 -3.89
C GLN A 126 1.33 10.86 -4.95
N THR A 127 2.54 11.31 -4.68
CA THR A 127 3.29 12.15 -5.61
C THR A 127 4.18 11.35 -6.56
N SER A 128 4.50 10.10 -6.22
CA SER A 128 5.28 9.22 -7.09
C SER A 128 4.92 7.77 -6.85
N HIS A 129 4.47 7.11 -7.89
CA HIS A 129 4.18 5.68 -7.88
C HIS A 129 4.16 5.18 -9.32
N ILE A 130 4.31 3.87 -9.48
CA ILE A 130 4.21 3.22 -10.78
C ILE A 130 3.06 2.23 -10.72
N ASP A 131 2.11 2.40 -11.64
CA ASP A 131 0.97 1.49 -11.76
C ASP A 131 1.26 0.50 -12.87
N LEU A 132 1.13 -0.78 -12.55
CA LEU A 132 1.27 -1.85 -13.52
C LEU A 132 -0.07 -2.53 -13.72
N THR A 133 -0.56 -2.51 -14.94
CA THR A 133 -1.79 -3.20 -15.32
C THR A 133 -1.42 -4.49 -16.03
N TYR A 134 -1.94 -5.61 -15.55
CA TYR A 134 -1.74 -6.88 -16.24
C TYR A 134 -2.89 -7.17 -17.18
N ALA A 135 -2.57 -7.80 -18.30
CA ALA A 135 -3.60 -8.29 -19.22
C ALA A 135 -4.16 -9.61 -18.69
N PRO A 136 -5.48 -9.77 -18.71
CA PRO A 136 -6.10 -11.02 -18.28
C PRO A 136 -5.77 -12.17 -19.22
#